data_b5092cd024f5e2ef67278f88eb5cea3c
#
_entry.id   b5092cd024f5e2ef67278f88eb5cea3c
#
_cell.length_a   1.000
_cell.length_b   1.000
_cell.length_c   1.000
_cell.angle_alpha   90.00
_cell.angle_beta   90.00
_cell.angle_gamma   90.00
#
_symmetry.space_group_name_H-M   'P 1'
#
loop_
_entity.id
_entity.type
_entity.pdbx_description
1 polymer ?
#
loop_
_entity_poly.entity_id
_entity_poly.type
_entity_poly.pdbx_seq_one_letter_code
_entity_poly.pdbx_strand_id
1 'polypeptide(L)'
;MFTSIGIELQKSSWFGDLRLSKRLGQIVRQLFLNFGHSLPKSMGNKYQTKAAYNFMSNPKVDVEGVYSSESGRLTARLTGLEGQTYLAISDTSTLNYTTNKSSAQIGYLDTLKQKGYQMQTLMLCDSEGCPEGLLRSSFYNRQASDLHKSSRVSSAELSKQPIEEKESYKWLADLETLHDLFGDMPQHRFVHLMDREGDIFEVFSARRYDHIHILCRLQHNRKVIDNDLCIKELVRQQVPIGELEITFLDRRKAEAKDPRAKRVKRTAILEVRTTAIKVDVPRDLKYYQKDKGYKPLDLYVVHTREIPNPDTLNGDFEPLEWFLITSMPIQTAQQAIEAVQYYANRWRIEDFHLVLKEGAQIEKFQYEDDHQLKNAITVYAIVAIQVLRLRCLDKTKPEQPCQILGFHPQAYQIVAEFLIQVKKVKIIKQTQPTVRNFVQLLMILGTGNPKATGVRALWKGLRDFDLIYQAFCMMINWT
;
A
#
# COMPACT_ATOMS: atom_id res chain seq x y z
N MET A 1 -11.76 -7.68 23.41
CA MET A 1 -11.48 -6.26 23.34
C MET A 1 -10.31 -5.96 22.37
N PHE A 2 -10.24 -6.67 21.29
CA PHE A 2 -9.40 -6.47 20.10
C PHE A 2 -10.30 -5.90 19.01
N THR A 3 -10.70 -4.64 19.08
CA THR A 3 -12.01 -4.37 18.50
C THR A 3 -12.12 -3.04 17.78
N SER A 4 -11.06 -2.25 17.68
CA SER A 4 -11.29 -0.98 17.04
C SER A 4 -11.64 -1.18 15.56
N ILE A 5 -10.85 -1.91 14.80
CA ILE A 5 -11.08 -2.03 13.35
C ILE A 5 -12.40 -2.72 13.00
N GLY A 6 -12.76 -3.83 13.66
CA GLY A 6 -14.01 -4.52 13.37
C GLY A 6 -15.25 -3.70 13.72
N ILE A 7 -15.19 -2.95 14.83
CA ILE A 7 -16.27 -2.04 15.25
C ILE A 7 -16.32 -0.80 14.36
N GLU A 8 -15.18 -0.23 14.03
CA GLU A 8 -15.08 0.94 13.15
C GLU A 8 -15.61 0.62 11.76
N LEU A 9 -15.19 -0.51 11.17
CA LEU A 9 -15.72 -0.99 9.89
C LEU A 9 -17.23 -1.24 9.93
N GLN A 10 -17.73 -1.83 11.02
CA GLN A 10 -19.17 -2.01 11.19
C GLN A 10 -19.94 -0.69 11.18
N LYS A 11 -19.37 0.38 11.77
CA LYS A 11 -20.00 1.70 11.82
C LYS A 11 -19.95 2.42 10.48
N SER A 12 -18.87 2.26 9.73
CA SER A 12 -18.64 2.91 8.44
C SER A 12 -19.21 2.15 7.24
N SER A 13 -19.56 0.87 7.41
CA SER A 13 -20.04 0.03 6.30
C SER A 13 -21.54 0.17 6.06
N TRP A 14 -21.89 0.20 4.76
CA TRP A 14 -23.27 0.25 4.31
C TRP A 14 -23.50 -0.66 3.10
N PHE A 15 -24.08 -1.85 3.36
CA PHE A 15 -24.46 -2.81 2.31
C PHE A 15 -25.99 -2.87 2.12
N GLY A 16 -26.73 -1.87 2.60
CA GLY A 16 -28.19 -1.92 2.65
C GLY A 16 -28.74 -2.92 3.68
N ASP A 17 -27.88 -3.57 4.48
CA ASP A 17 -28.26 -4.53 5.52
C ASP A 17 -27.22 -4.49 6.67
N LEU A 18 -27.64 -4.06 7.85
CA LEU A 18 -26.81 -3.96 9.04
C LEU A 18 -26.17 -5.31 9.45
N ARG A 19 -26.79 -6.43 9.08
CA ARG A 19 -26.23 -7.77 9.35
C ARG A 19 -24.95 -8.00 8.56
N LEU A 20 -24.89 -7.50 7.33
CA LEU A 20 -23.69 -7.57 6.48
C LEU A 20 -22.55 -6.70 7.06
N SER A 21 -22.87 -5.48 7.51
CA SER A 21 -21.90 -4.60 8.19
C SER A 21 -21.30 -5.23 9.45
N LYS A 22 -22.16 -5.82 10.31
CA LYS A 22 -21.71 -6.59 11.47
C LYS A 22 -20.86 -7.78 11.07
N ARG A 23 -21.23 -8.48 10.01
CA ARG A 23 -20.52 -9.65 9.51
C ARG A 23 -19.12 -9.28 8.99
N LEU A 24 -18.96 -8.19 8.22
CA LEU A 24 -17.66 -7.70 7.80
C LEU A 24 -16.73 -7.47 8.99
N GLY A 25 -17.19 -6.73 9.99
CA GLY A 25 -16.39 -6.46 11.19
C GLY A 25 -15.97 -7.73 11.94
N GLN A 26 -16.87 -8.73 12.03
CA GLN A 26 -16.57 -10.03 12.65
C GLN A 26 -15.52 -10.81 11.85
N ILE A 27 -15.67 -10.89 10.52
CA ILE A 27 -14.75 -11.62 9.63
C ILE A 27 -13.36 -10.98 9.71
N VAL A 28 -13.25 -9.66 9.53
CA VAL A 28 -11.97 -8.95 9.58
C VAL A 28 -11.28 -9.17 10.94
N ARG A 29 -12.03 -9.08 12.04
CA ARG A 29 -11.49 -9.37 13.37
C ARG A 29 -10.94 -10.79 13.48
N GLN A 30 -11.70 -11.81 13.07
CA GLN A 30 -11.27 -13.21 13.17
C GLN A 30 -10.06 -13.49 12.29
N LEU A 31 -10.05 -12.97 11.06
CA LEU A 31 -8.91 -13.11 10.15
C LEU A 31 -7.65 -12.40 10.66
N PHE A 32 -7.81 -11.23 11.30
CA PHE A 32 -6.67 -10.51 11.87
C PHE A 32 -6.02 -11.30 13.01
N LEU A 33 -6.82 -11.82 13.94
CA LEU A 33 -6.33 -12.61 15.07
C LEU A 33 -5.74 -13.97 14.64
N ASN A 34 -6.23 -14.54 13.54
CA ASN A 34 -5.81 -15.82 13.02
C ASN A 34 -5.09 -15.70 11.65
N PHE A 35 -4.40 -14.59 11.41
CA PHE A 35 -3.76 -14.32 10.14
C PHE A 35 -2.81 -15.45 9.73
N GLY A 36 -2.83 -15.79 8.43
CA GLY A 36 -2.02 -16.88 7.87
C GLY A 36 -2.64 -18.27 7.98
N HIS A 37 -3.85 -18.39 8.57
CA HIS A 37 -4.64 -19.62 8.53
C HIS A 37 -5.69 -19.59 7.41
N SER A 38 -6.17 -20.79 7.03
CA SER A 38 -7.32 -20.91 6.12
C SER A 38 -8.58 -20.28 6.74
N LEU A 39 -9.52 -19.82 5.90
CA LEU A 39 -10.77 -19.23 6.36
C LEU A 39 -11.52 -20.11 7.38
N PRO A 40 -11.72 -21.43 7.15
CA PRO A 40 -12.38 -22.28 8.13
C PRO A 40 -11.68 -22.30 9.49
N LYS A 41 -10.35 -22.36 9.51
CA LYS A 41 -9.57 -22.38 10.73
C LYS A 41 -9.62 -21.03 11.45
N SER A 42 -9.64 -19.92 10.71
CA SER A 42 -9.76 -18.58 11.27
C SER A 42 -11.13 -18.31 11.89
N MET A 43 -12.19 -18.85 11.32
CA MET A 43 -13.57 -18.69 11.83
C MET A 43 -13.88 -19.55 13.04
N GLY A 44 -13.10 -20.59 13.32
CA GLY A 44 -13.18 -21.41 14.53
C GLY A 44 -14.28 -22.45 14.55
N ASN A 45 -15.41 -22.26 13.87
CA ASN A 45 -16.50 -23.23 13.81
C ASN A 45 -17.24 -23.21 12.46
N LYS A 46 -18.03 -24.27 12.19
CA LYS A 46 -18.78 -24.47 10.94
C LYS A 46 -19.76 -23.33 10.63
N TYR A 47 -20.46 -22.81 11.65
CA TYR A 47 -21.47 -21.75 11.46
C TYR A 47 -20.83 -20.44 11.02
N GLN A 48 -19.77 -20.02 11.70
CA GLN A 48 -19.03 -18.82 11.34
C GLN A 48 -18.35 -18.95 9.98
N THR A 49 -17.81 -20.12 9.67
CA THR A 49 -17.23 -20.43 8.36
C THR A 49 -18.26 -20.30 7.24
N LYS A 50 -19.44 -20.94 7.40
CA LYS A 50 -20.55 -20.82 6.43
C LYS A 50 -21.01 -19.38 6.27
N ALA A 51 -21.13 -18.65 7.40
CA ALA A 51 -21.53 -17.25 7.37
C ALA A 51 -20.50 -16.34 6.66
N ALA A 52 -19.20 -16.64 6.76
CA ALA A 52 -18.15 -15.91 6.04
C ALA A 52 -18.21 -16.21 4.52
N TYR A 53 -18.39 -17.46 4.13
CA TYR A 53 -18.59 -17.81 2.71
C TYR A 53 -19.84 -17.14 2.14
N ASN A 54 -20.97 -17.20 2.87
CA ASN A 54 -22.21 -16.54 2.45
C ASN A 54 -22.06 -15.01 2.35
N PHE A 55 -21.23 -14.40 3.19
CA PHE A 55 -20.91 -12.97 3.07
C PHE A 55 -20.17 -12.70 1.77
N MET A 56 -19.13 -13.48 1.46
CA MET A 56 -18.29 -13.28 0.27
C MET A 56 -19.05 -13.53 -1.04
N SER A 57 -20.06 -14.43 -1.04
CA SER A 57 -20.91 -14.73 -2.20
C SER A 57 -22.18 -13.89 -2.27
N ASN A 58 -22.42 -13.01 -1.29
CA ASN A 58 -23.64 -12.20 -1.29
C ASN A 58 -23.62 -11.15 -2.40
N PRO A 59 -24.63 -11.05 -3.28
CA PRO A 59 -24.65 -10.10 -4.37
C PRO A 59 -24.72 -8.62 -3.94
N LYS A 60 -25.02 -8.34 -2.66
CA LYS A 60 -24.96 -6.99 -2.06
C LYS A 60 -23.59 -6.63 -1.55
N VAL A 61 -22.64 -7.55 -1.55
CA VAL A 61 -21.27 -7.36 -1.10
C VAL A 61 -20.37 -7.42 -2.31
N ASP A 62 -19.71 -6.35 -2.62
CA ASP A 62 -18.73 -6.25 -3.69
C ASP A 62 -17.44 -5.58 -3.21
N VAL A 63 -16.46 -5.56 -4.08
CA VAL A 63 -15.14 -4.97 -3.83
C VAL A 63 -15.27 -3.51 -3.41
N GLU A 64 -16.11 -2.74 -4.11
CA GLU A 64 -16.30 -1.32 -3.88
C GLU A 64 -16.95 -1.06 -2.51
N GLY A 65 -18.00 -1.78 -2.14
CA GLY A 65 -18.68 -1.65 -0.84
C GLY A 65 -17.76 -1.99 0.33
N VAL A 66 -16.87 -2.98 0.18
CA VAL A 66 -15.89 -3.31 1.21
C VAL A 66 -14.84 -2.21 1.34
N TYR A 67 -14.32 -1.65 0.24
CA TYR A 67 -13.38 -0.52 0.32
C TYR A 67 -14.05 0.78 0.76
N SER A 68 -15.30 1.03 0.38
CA SER A 68 -16.08 2.17 0.89
C SER A 68 -16.23 2.13 2.40
N SER A 69 -16.35 0.92 2.98
CA SER A 69 -16.36 0.73 4.43
C SER A 69 -15.03 1.10 5.08
N GLU A 70 -13.91 0.72 4.46
CA GLU A 70 -12.56 1.04 4.96
C GLU A 70 -12.21 2.52 4.75
N SER A 71 -12.50 3.08 3.58
CA SER A 71 -12.27 4.51 3.30
C SER A 71 -13.15 5.41 4.17
N GLY A 72 -14.41 5.03 4.41
CA GLY A 72 -15.31 5.73 5.34
C GLY A 72 -14.78 5.73 6.78
N ARG A 73 -14.20 4.61 7.23
CA ARG A 73 -13.50 4.52 8.53
C ARG A 73 -12.31 5.47 8.59
N LEU A 74 -11.50 5.51 7.53
CA LEU A 74 -10.34 6.40 7.44
C LEU A 74 -10.77 7.87 7.42
N THR A 75 -11.72 8.23 6.58
CA THR A 75 -12.26 9.59 6.47
C THR A 75 -12.78 10.09 7.81
N ALA A 76 -13.62 9.30 8.50
CA ALA A 76 -14.14 9.65 9.82
C ALA A 76 -13.03 9.88 10.86
N ARG A 77 -11.95 9.11 10.79
CA ARG A 77 -10.80 9.28 11.69
C ARG A 77 -10.02 10.54 11.37
N LEU A 78 -9.75 10.82 10.07
CA LEU A 78 -8.94 11.96 9.66
C LEU A 78 -9.66 13.30 9.89
N THR A 79 -10.98 13.34 9.76
CA THR A 79 -11.78 14.56 9.99
C THR A 79 -11.54 15.18 11.37
N GLY A 80 -11.24 14.36 12.39
CA GLY A 80 -11.01 14.83 13.76
C GLY A 80 -9.54 15.16 14.10
N LEU A 81 -8.63 15.09 13.12
CA LEU A 81 -7.20 15.32 13.34
C LEU A 81 -6.76 16.71 12.85
N GLU A 82 -5.73 17.25 13.50
CA GLU A 82 -5.02 18.43 13.02
C GLU A 82 -4.32 18.16 11.68
N GLY A 83 -3.98 19.24 10.95
CA GLY A 83 -3.40 19.17 9.62
C GLY A 83 -2.12 18.33 9.56
N GLN A 84 -2.12 17.33 8.69
CA GLN A 84 -1.00 16.41 8.47
C GLN A 84 -0.83 16.13 6.97
N THR A 85 0.36 15.65 6.60
CA THR A 85 0.61 15.13 5.26
C THR A 85 0.40 13.62 5.22
N TYR A 86 -0.36 13.15 4.23
CA TYR A 86 -0.61 11.74 3.94
C TYR A 86 -0.07 11.38 2.57
N LEU A 87 0.50 10.19 2.46
CA LEU A 87 1.00 9.61 1.23
C LEU A 87 0.01 8.56 0.73
N ALA A 88 -0.55 8.80 -0.44
CA ALA A 88 -1.43 7.86 -1.11
C ALA A 88 -0.62 7.10 -2.16
N ILE A 89 -0.24 5.87 -1.85
CA ILE A 89 0.70 5.09 -2.65
C ILE A 89 -0.07 4.15 -3.56
N SER A 90 0.16 4.25 -4.87
CA SER A 90 -0.43 3.37 -5.86
C SER A 90 0.60 2.44 -6.49
N ASP A 91 0.22 1.17 -6.68
CA ASP A 91 1.01 0.21 -7.44
C ASP A 91 0.14 -0.97 -7.92
N THR A 92 0.63 -1.68 -8.93
CA THR A 92 -0.03 -2.86 -9.49
C THR A 92 0.72 -4.13 -9.09
N SER A 93 0.00 -5.14 -8.63
CA SER A 93 0.56 -6.47 -8.36
C SER A 93 -0.18 -7.55 -9.13
N THR A 94 0.56 -8.46 -9.74
CA THR A 94 0.00 -9.62 -10.44
C THR A 94 -0.40 -10.70 -9.43
N LEU A 95 -1.65 -11.16 -9.48
CA LEU A 95 -2.14 -12.32 -8.74
C LEU A 95 -2.30 -13.50 -9.70
N ASN A 96 -1.54 -14.55 -9.46
CA ASN A 96 -1.47 -15.70 -10.37
C ASN A 96 -2.31 -16.88 -9.86
N TYR A 97 -3.33 -17.23 -10.66
CA TYR A 97 -4.24 -18.34 -10.40
C TYR A 97 -4.16 -19.46 -11.46
N THR A 98 -3.09 -19.51 -12.23
CA THR A 98 -2.90 -20.47 -13.35
C THR A 98 -3.06 -21.92 -12.91
N THR A 99 -2.56 -22.27 -11.73
CA THR A 99 -2.60 -23.65 -11.19
C THR A 99 -3.88 -23.95 -10.43
N ASN A 100 -4.76 -22.97 -10.26
CA ASN A 100 -6.02 -23.16 -9.56
C ASN A 100 -7.05 -23.82 -10.49
N LYS A 101 -7.57 -24.98 -10.09
CA LYS A 101 -8.56 -25.74 -10.88
C LYS A 101 -9.91 -25.01 -11.00
N SER A 102 -10.24 -24.15 -10.04
CA SER A 102 -11.47 -23.33 -10.05
C SER A 102 -11.38 -22.10 -10.97
N SER A 103 -10.24 -21.89 -11.64
CA SER A 103 -9.97 -20.68 -12.43
C SER A 103 -10.63 -20.61 -13.81
N ALA A 104 -11.63 -21.44 -14.09
CA ALA A 104 -12.29 -21.47 -15.42
C ALA A 104 -12.84 -20.09 -15.83
N GLN A 105 -13.37 -19.33 -14.88
CA GLN A 105 -13.95 -18.00 -15.10
C GLN A 105 -12.95 -16.84 -15.02
N ILE A 106 -11.71 -17.11 -14.56
CA ILE A 106 -10.69 -16.09 -14.45
C ILE A 106 -10.06 -15.84 -15.82
N GLY A 107 -9.95 -14.54 -16.21
CA GLY A 107 -9.31 -14.15 -17.46
C GLY A 107 -7.79 -14.33 -17.44
N TYR A 108 -7.15 -13.84 -18.48
CA TYR A 108 -5.72 -14.02 -18.70
C TYR A 108 -4.91 -12.82 -18.18
N LEU A 109 -3.66 -13.08 -17.83
CA LEU A 109 -2.63 -12.08 -17.58
C LEU A 109 -1.98 -11.64 -18.92
N ASP A 110 -0.67 -11.63 -18.99
CA ASP A 110 0.05 -11.17 -20.19
C ASP A 110 0.14 -12.24 -21.30
N THR A 111 -0.19 -13.48 -20.99
CA THR A 111 -0.16 -14.60 -21.96
C THR A 111 -1.35 -15.53 -21.75
N LEU A 112 -1.75 -16.25 -22.82
CA LEU A 112 -2.79 -17.29 -22.76
C LEU A 112 -2.45 -18.47 -21.83
N LYS A 113 -1.21 -18.57 -21.39
CA LYS A 113 -0.76 -19.61 -20.46
C LYS A 113 -0.94 -19.23 -19.00
N GLN A 114 -1.20 -17.94 -18.71
CA GLN A 114 -1.28 -17.43 -17.35
C GLN A 114 -2.65 -16.82 -17.09
N LYS A 115 -3.32 -17.32 -16.05
CA LYS A 115 -4.61 -16.81 -15.60
C LYS A 115 -4.47 -16.07 -14.27
N GLY A 116 -5.23 -15.00 -14.09
CA GLY A 116 -5.17 -14.21 -12.87
C GLY A 116 -5.71 -12.81 -13.01
N TYR A 117 -5.27 -11.93 -12.11
CA TYR A 117 -5.60 -10.51 -12.11
C TYR A 117 -4.35 -9.66 -12.01
N GLN A 118 -4.41 -8.51 -12.64
CA GLN A 118 -3.62 -7.35 -12.25
C GLN A 118 -4.44 -6.61 -11.19
N MET A 119 -3.92 -6.52 -9.98
CA MET A 119 -4.56 -5.83 -8.85
C MET A 119 -3.90 -4.48 -8.67
N GLN A 120 -4.59 -3.40 -9.04
CA GLN A 120 -4.19 -2.04 -8.70
C GLN A 120 -4.61 -1.76 -7.27
N THR A 121 -3.74 -1.16 -6.47
CA THR A 121 -4.01 -0.83 -5.06
C THR A 121 -3.66 0.61 -4.77
N LEU A 122 -4.54 1.31 -4.06
CA LEU A 122 -4.31 2.64 -3.49
C LEU A 122 -4.28 2.53 -1.97
N MET A 123 -3.10 2.73 -1.39
CA MET A 123 -2.83 2.62 0.04
C MET A 123 -2.56 3.99 0.65
N LEU A 124 -3.20 4.33 1.76
CA LEU A 124 -2.92 5.55 2.51
C LEU A 124 -1.90 5.28 3.62
N CYS A 125 -0.88 6.14 3.70
CA CYS A 125 0.15 6.14 4.74
C CYS A 125 0.27 7.54 5.37
N ASP A 126 0.82 7.63 6.58
CA ASP A 126 1.31 8.90 7.11
C ASP A 126 2.59 9.36 6.36
N SER A 127 3.11 10.54 6.68
CA SER A 127 4.31 11.11 6.04
C SER A 127 5.58 10.28 6.25
N GLU A 128 5.62 9.42 7.26
CA GLU A 128 6.72 8.50 7.55
C GLU A 128 6.56 7.15 6.84
N GLY A 129 5.48 6.98 6.06
CA GLY A 129 5.16 5.76 5.33
C GLY A 129 4.55 4.65 6.20
N CYS A 130 4.00 5.00 7.38
CA CYS A 130 3.26 4.04 8.18
C CYS A 130 1.84 3.88 7.61
N PRO A 131 1.41 2.65 7.27
CA PRO A 131 0.09 2.43 6.70
C PRO A 131 -1.04 2.84 7.64
N GLU A 132 -2.01 3.55 7.09
CA GLU A 132 -3.26 3.93 7.76
C GLU A 132 -4.43 3.05 7.33
N GLY A 133 -4.45 2.64 6.06
CA GLY A 133 -5.44 1.74 5.49
C GLY A 133 -5.41 1.71 3.97
N LEU A 134 -6.42 1.07 3.39
CA LEU A 134 -6.61 0.97 1.94
C LEU A 134 -7.79 1.82 1.50
N LEU A 135 -7.62 2.57 0.42
CA LEU A 135 -8.68 3.41 -0.13
C LEU A 135 -9.43 2.70 -1.26
N ARG A 136 -8.70 1.96 -2.10
CA ARG A 136 -9.24 1.28 -3.27
C ARG A 136 -8.35 0.12 -3.70
N SER A 137 -8.97 -0.92 -4.28
CA SER A 137 -8.28 -1.80 -5.22
C SER A 137 -9.21 -2.13 -6.37
N SER A 138 -8.63 -2.28 -7.56
CA SER A 138 -9.35 -2.77 -8.74
C SER A 138 -8.65 -3.99 -9.31
N PHE A 139 -9.45 -4.88 -9.89
CA PHE A 139 -8.98 -6.13 -10.48
C PHE A 139 -9.29 -6.10 -11.97
N TYR A 140 -8.30 -6.30 -12.78
CA TYR A 140 -8.49 -6.43 -14.22
C TYR A 140 -7.69 -7.62 -14.78
N ASN A 141 -8.18 -8.17 -15.86
CA ASN A 141 -7.56 -9.22 -16.63
C ASN A 141 -7.94 -9.06 -18.09
N ARG A 142 -7.29 -9.81 -18.96
CA ARG A 142 -7.53 -9.75 -20.40
C ARG A 142 -8.37 -10.94 -20.84
N GLN A 143 -9.22 -10.71 -21.83
CA GLN A 143 -9.87 -11.77 -22.55
C GLN A 143 -8.91 -12.37 -23.59
N ALA A 144 -9.12 -13.63 -24.00
CA ALA A 144 -8.28 -14.26 -25.01
C ALA A 144 -8.24 -13.46 -26.33
N SER A 145 -9.38 -12.84 -26.70
CA SER A 145 -9.48 -11.94 -27.86
C SER A 145 -8.56 -10.74 -27.79
N ASP A 146 -8.34 -10.20 -26.60
CA ASP A 146 -7.53 -8.99 -26.39
C ASP A 146 -6.03 -9.29 -26.54
N LEU A 147 -5.60 -10.46 -26.06
CA LEU A 147 -4.23 -10.92 -26.25
C LEU A 147 -3.88 -11.19 -27.72
N HIS A 148 -4.85 -11.62 -28.52
CA HIS A 148 -4.67 -11.75 -29.97
C HIS A 148 -4.66 -10.39 -30.67
N LYS A 149 -5.40 -9.39 -30.16
CA LYS A 149 -5.45 -8.02 -30.71
C LYS A 149 -4.21 -7.21 -30.33
N SER A 150 -3.69 -7.33 -29.10
CA SER A 150 -2.55 -6.55 -28.61
C SER A 150 -1.29 -6.75 -29.47
N SER A 151 -1.15 -7.89 -30.14
CA SER A 151 -0.09 -8.13 -31.12
C SER A 151 -0.29 -7.39 -32.46
N ARG A 152 -1.45 -6.77 -32.69
CA ARG A 152 -1.83 -6.12 -33.96
C ARG A 152 -2.04 -4.62 -33.84
N VAL A 153 -2.31 -4.10 -32.65
CA VAL A 153 -2.52 -2.66 -32.43
C VAL A 153 -1.17 -1.97 -32.24
N SER A 154 -0.86 -1.02 -33.11
CA SER A 154 0.39 -0.26 -33.00
C SER A 154 0.35 0.71 -31.81
N SER A 155 1.52 1.07 -31.27
CA SER A 155 1.62 2.09 -30.21
C SER A 155 1.02 3.44 -30.64
N ALA A 156 1.03 3.74 -31.95
CA ALA A 156 0.43 4.93 -32.53
C ALA A 156 -1.11 4.89 -32.53
N GLU A 157 -1.72 3.71 -32.60
CA GLU A 157 -3.17 3.56 -32.46
C GLU A 157 -3.61 3.64 -31.00
N LEU A 158 -2.82 3.07 -30.08
CA LEU A 158 -3.06 3.18 -28.65
C LEU A 158 -2.97 4.63 -28.16
N SER A 159 -2.08 5.46 -28.73
CA SER A 159 -1.95 6.87 -28.35
C SER A 159 -3.19 7.71 -28.71
N LYS A 160 -3.99 7.26 -29.68
CA LYS A 160 -5.23 7.95 -30.10
C LYS A 160 -6.41 7.70 -29.17
N GLN A 161 -6.40 6.59 -28.44
CA GLN A 161 -7.51 6.26 -27.53
C GLN A 161 -7.53 7.22 -26.33
N PRO A 162 -8.72 7.56 -25.81
CA PRO A 162 -8.83 8.27 -24.54
C PRO A 162 -8.28 7.42 -23.40
N ILE A 163 -7.82 8.08 -22.33
CA ILE A 163 -7.19 7.39 -21.19
C ILE A 163 -8.18 6.41 -20.52
N GLU A 164 -9.45 6.70 -20.54
CA GLU A 164 -10.54 5.92 -19.97
C GLU A 164 -10.64 4.50 -20.59
N GLU A 165 -10.13 4.33 -21.82
CA GLU A 165 -10.10 3.05 -22.54
C GLU A 165 -8.76 2.30 -22.40
N LYS A 166 -7.79 2.87 -21.69
CA LYS A 166 -6.44 2.31 -21.51
C LYS A 166 -6.27 1.66 -20.14
N GLU A 167 -5.40 0.67 -20.03
CA GLU A 167 -4.98 0.11 -18.73
C GLU A 167 -4.39 1.19 -17.80
N SER A 168 -3.84 2.26 -18.36
CA SER A 168 -3.29 3.40 -17.62
C SER A 168 -4.34 4.26 -16.92
N TYR A 169 -5.63 4.11 -17.22
CA TYR A 169 -6.72 4.76 -16.50
C TYR A 169 -6.69 4.48 -14.99
N LYS A 170 -6.14 3.35 -14.58
CA LYS A 170 -5.96 2.99 -13.17
C LYS A 170 -5.34 4.11 -12.33
N TRP A 171 -4.36 4.84 -12.88
CA TRP A 171 -3.66 5.94 -12.19
C TRP A 171 -4.56 7.17 -12.03
N LEU A 172 -5.34 7.47 -13.04
CA LEU A 172 -6.34 8.56 -12.97
C LEU A 172 -7.46 8.21 -11.99
N ALA A 173 -7.99 6.99 -12.04
CA ALA A 173 -9.05 6.53 -11.14
C ALA A 173 -8.62 6.54 -9.66
N ASP A 174 -7.34 6.28 -9.36
CA ASP A 174 -6.80 6.41 -8.01
C ASP A 174 -6.75 7.88 -7.56
N LEU A 175 -6.39 8.81 -8.47
CA LEU A 175 -6.42 10.24 -8.18
C LEU A 175 -7.86 10.76 -8.00
N GLU A 176 -8.81 10.30 -8.81
CA GLU A 176 -10.25 10.60 -8.66
C GLU A 176 -10.75 10.12 -7.30
N THR A 177 -10.35 8.92 -6.86
CA THR A 177 -10.67 8.41 -5.52
C THR A 177 -10.17 9.34 -4.41
N LEU A 178 -8.96 9.89 -4.52
CA LEU A 178 -8.45 10.86 -3.55
C LEU A 178 -9.24 12.17 -3.57
N HIS A 179 -9.59 12.65 -4.75
CA HIS A 179 -10.42 13.84 -4.93
C HIS A 179 -11.77 13.68 -4.24
N ASP A 180 -12.44 12.55 -4.44
CA ASP A 180 -13.77 12.28 -3.91
C ASP A 180 -13.77 12.06 -2.39
N LEU A 181 -12.74 11.39 -1.85
CA LEU A 181 -12.67 11.09 -0.43
C LEU A 181 -12.18 12.25 0.43
N PHE A 182 -11.29 13.07 -0.10
CA PHE A 182 -10.53 14.04 0.69
C PHE A 182 -10.62 15.49 0.19
N GLY A 183 -11.43 15.76 -0.83
CA GLY A 183 -11.64 17.11 -1.36
C GLY A 183 -12.07 18.11 -0.30
N ASP A 184 -12.90 17.70 0.65
CA ASP A 184 -13.42 18.54 1.73
C ASP A 184 -12.52 18.55 2.98
N MET A 185 -11.23 18.15 2.85
CA MET A 185 -10.26 18.11 3.95
C MET A 185 -9.02 19.01 3.69
N PRO A 186 -9.19 20.33 3.45
CA PRO A 186 -8.08 21.22 3.10
C PRO A 186 -7.05 21.42 4.23
N GLN A 187 -7.37 21.00 5.47
CA GLN A 187 -6.42 21.00 6.58
C GLN A 187 -5.31 19.98 6.41
N HIS A 188 -5.52 18.92 5.62
CA HIS A 188 -4.53 17.89 5.33
C HIS A 188 -3.92 18.10 3.93
N ARG A 189 -2.72 17.61 3.74
CA ARG A 189 -2.08 17.49 2.44
C ARG A 189 -2.05 16.02 2.03
N PHE A 190 -2.47 15.70 0.82
CA PHE A 190 -2.40 14.36 0.25
C PHE A 190 -1.45 14.36 -0.94
N VAL A 191 -0.52 13.40 -0.96
CA VAL A 191 0.46 13.25 -2.05
C VAL A 191 0.29 11.87 -2.68
N HIS A 192 -0.20 11.85 -3.93
CA HIS A 192 -0.34 10.62 -4.69
C HIS A 192 1.02 10.19 -5.23
N LEU A 193 1.54 9.09 -4.71
CA LEU A 193 2.82 8.51 -5.10
C LEU A 193 2.62 7.42 -6.15
N MET A 194 3.26 7.58 -7.29
CA MET A 194 3.21 6.62 -8.40
C MET A 194 4.61 6.23 -8.86
N ASP A 195 4.73 5.07 -9.47
CA ASP A 195 5.96 4.69 -10.16
C ASP A 195 6.09 5.38 -11.53
N ARG A 196 7.01 4.90 -12.39
CA ARG A 196 7.22 5.47 -13.73
C ARG A 196 6.01 5.36 -14.64
N GLU A 197 5.17 4.34 -14.48
CA GLU A 197 3.99 4.14 -15.32
C GLU A 197 2.93 5.22 -15.08
N GLY A 198 2.96 5.89 -13.93
CA GLY A 198 2.08 7.01 -13.60
C GLY A 198 2.51 8.36 -14.21
N ASP A 199 3.66 8.44 -14.89
CA ASP A 199 4.11 9.67 -15.58
C ASP A 199 3.31 9.92 -16.88
N ILE A 200 2.03 10.19 -16.72
CA ILE A 200 1.04 10.35 -17.79
C ILE A 200 0.52 11.80 -17.76
N PHE A 201 0.53 12.46 -18.92
CA PHE A 201 0.11 13.87 -19.01
C PHE A 201 -1.34 14.07 -18.52
N GLU A 202 -2.25 13.20 -18.90
CA GLU A 202 -3.67 13.25 -18.50
C GLU A 202 -3.85 13.18 -16.97
N VAL A 203 -3.02 12.40 -16.27
CA VAL A 203 -3.05 12.31 -14.80
C VAL A 203 -2.62 13.63 -14.18
N PHE A 204 -1.52 14.25 -14.68
CA PHE A 204 -1.06 15.55 -14.18
C PHE A 204 -2.01 16.69 -14.52
N SER A 205 -2.75 16.61 -15.63
CA SER A 205 -3.72 17.60 -16.06
C SER A 205 -5.10 17.46 -15.41
N ALA A 206 -5.35 16.34 -14.73
CA ALA A 206 -6.63 16.09 -14.08
C ALA A 206 -6.95 17.14 -13.01
N ARG A 207 -8.23 17.50 -12.92
CA ARG A 207 -8.72 18.43 -11.90
C ARG A 207 -8.51 17.82 -10.52
N ARG A 208 -7.98 18.61 -9.59
CA ARG A 208 -7.79 18.25 -8.18
C ARG A 208 -7.87 19.47 -7.30
N TYR A 209 -8.07 19.25 -6.01
CA TYR A 209 -7.98 20.31 -5.00
C TYR A 209 -6.52 20.70 -4.75
N ASP A 210 -6.28 21.93 -4.29
CA ASP A 210 -4.92 22.48 -4.09
C ASP A 210 -4.09 21.72 -3.06
N HIS A 211 -4.72 21.01 -2.13
CA HIS A 211 -4.09 20.21 -1.11
C HIS A 211 -3.84 18.74 -1.53
N ILE A 212 -4.25 18.37 -2.77
CA ILE A 212 -4.00 17.04 -3.36
C ILE A 212 -2.94 17.17 -4.45
N HIS A 213 -1.80 16.55 -4.24
CA HIS A 213 -0.63 16.63 -5.11
C HIS A 213 -0.29 15.28 -5.73
N ILE A 214 0.52 15.32 -6.78
CA ILE A 214 1.06 14.16 -7.46
C ILE A 214 2.59 14.19 -7.33
N LEU A 215 3.19 13.03 -7.05
CA LEU A 215 4.62 12.82 -7.07
C LEU A 215 4.92 11.48 -7.76
N CYS A 216 5.63 11.54 -8.87
CA CYS A 216 5.87 10.40 -9.73
C CYS A 216 7.35 10.33 -10.14
N ARG A 217 7.85 9.11 -10.40
CA ARG A 217 9.17 8.96 -11.03
C ARG A 217 9.05 9.26 -12.52
N LEU A 218 9.88 10.19 -13.01
CA LEU A 218 9.89 10.62 -14.40
C LEU A 218 10.20 9.44 -15.35
N GLN A 219 9.31 9.17 -16.27
CA GLN A 219 9.45 8.22 -17.37
C GLN A 219 9.84 8.95 -18.67
N HIS A 220 9.11 10.01 -19.00
CA HIS A 220 9.20 10.71 -20.25
C HIS A 220 10.06 11.97 -20.12
N ASN A 221 11.23 11.99 -20.80
CA ASN A 221 12.11 13.16 -20.84
C ASN A 221 11.57 14.22 -21.82
N ARG A 222 10.49 14.92 -21.40
CA ARG A 222 9.77 15.90 -22.21
C ARG A 222 10.61 17.16 -22.43
N LYS A 223 10.39 17.85 -23.56
CA LYS A 223 10.93 19.18 -23.82
C LYS A 223 10.22 20.19 -22.90
N VAL A 224 10.96 21.15 -22.36
CA VAL A 224 10.44 22.22 -21.52
C VAL A 224 10.06 23.41 -22.41
N ILE A 225 8.92 24.06 -22.15
CA ILE A 225 8.52 25.28 -22.86
C ILE A 225 9.52 26.39 -22.53
N ASP A 226 9.82 27.21 -23.54
CA ASP A 226 10.77 28.32 -23.45
C ASP A 226 12.19 27.90 -23.05
N ASN A 227 12.55 26.63 -23.31
CA ASN A 227 13.87 26.09 -23.08
C ASN A 227 14.25 25.09 -24.20
N ASP A 228 15.53 25.10 -24.60
CA ASP A 228 16.02 24.16 -25.61
C ASP A 228 16.29 22.75 -25.03
N LEU A 229 16.36 22.62 -23.73
CA LEU A 229 16.67 21.39 -23.03
C LEU A 229 15.40 20.57 -22.70
N CYS A 230 15.59 19.27 -22.57
CA CYS A 230 14.59 18.41 -21.94
C CYS A 230 14.75 18.43 -20.41
N ILE A 231 13.76 17.89 -19.73
CA ILE A 231 13.64 17.93 -18.24
C ILE A 231 14.91 17.46 -17.53
N LYS A 232 15.46 16.30 -17.94
CA LYS A 232 16.62 15.70 -17.26
C LYS A 232 17.90 16.53 -17.42
N GLU A 233 18.11 17.08 -18.61
CA GLU A 233 19.26 17.93 -18.91
C GLU A 233 19.15 19.25 -18.14
N LEU A 234 17.96 19.85 -18.11
CA LEU A 234 17.71 21.11 -17.42
C LEU A 234 17.96 20.99 -15.92
N VAL A 235 17.41 19.95 -15.26
CA VAL A 235 17.56 19.81 -13.81
C VAL A 235 18.98 19.40 -13.40
N ARG A 236 19.71 18.65 -14.23
CA ARG A 236 21.12 18.32 -13.96
C ARG A 236 22.05 19.53 -13.95
N GLN A 237 21.70 20.58 -14.69
CA GLN A 237 22.47 21.84 -14.71
C GLN A 237 22.22 22.73 -13.48
N GLN A 238 21.21 22.41 -12.68
CA GLN A 238 20.93 23.18 -11.46
C GLN A 238 22.00 22.93 -10.39
N VAL A 239 22.28 23.94 -9.59
CA VAL A 239 23.16 23.81 -8.43
C VAL A 239 22.49 22.90 -7.37
N PRO A 240 23.20 21.98 -6.74
CA PRO A 240 22.67 21.24 -5.60
C PRO A 240 22.21 22.18 -4.49
N ILE A 241 21.02 21.94 -3.95
CA ILE A 241 20.39 22.78 -2.90
C ILE A 241 20.40 22.10 -1.53
N GLY A 242 20.82 20.85 -1.45
CA GLY A 242 20.91 20.09 -0.21
C GLY A 242 21.37 18.66 -0.41
N GLU A 243 21.58 17.97 0.70
CA GLU A 243 21.95 16.57 0.74
C GLU A 243 20.97 15.79 1.62
N LEU A 244 20.78 14.52 1.32
CA LEU A 244 19.90 13.60 2.06
C LEU A 244 20.57 12.24 2.22
N GLU A 245 20.63 11.75 3.44
CA GLU A 245 20.99 10.37 3.72
C GLU A 245 19.76 9.47 3.66
N ILE A 246 19.81 8.40 2.85
CA ILE A 246 18.77 7.38 2.79
C ILE A 246 19.35 5.99 3.01
N THR A 247 18.59 5.13 3.68
CA THR A 247 18.91 3.72 3.84
C THR A 247 17.87 2.86 3.14
N PHE A 248 18.32 1.98 2.26
CA PHE A 248 17.45 1.13 1.44
C PHE A 248 18.06 -0.25 1.17
N LEU A 249 17.27 -1.13 0.57
CA LEU A 249 17.72 -2.45 0.15
C LEU A 249 18.11 -2.41 -1.34
N ASP A 250 19.35 -2.76 -1.65
CA ASP A 250 19.89 -2.74 -3.00
C ASP A 250 20.48 -4.09 -3.42
N ARG A 251 20.67 -4.30 -4.72
CA ARG A 251 21.33 -5.46 -5.29
C ARG A 251 22.72 -5.09 -5.77
N ARG A 252 23.69 -6.00 -5.57
CA ARG A 252 25.02 -5.82 -6.14
C ARG A 252 24.95 -5.90 -7.66
N LYS A 253 25.81 -5.15 -8.35
CA LYS A 253 25.90 -5.13 -9.83
C LYS A 253 26.06 -6.52 -10.44
N ALA A 254 26.91 -7.35 -9.86
CA ALA A 254 27.14 -8.71 -10.31
C ALA A 254 25.87 -9.59 -10.26
N GLU A 255 24.92 -9.26 -9.39
CA GLU A 255 23.69 -9.99 -9.15
C GLU A 255 22.44 -9.28 -9.71
N ALA A 256 22.60 -8.13 -10.37
CA ALA A 256 21.49 -7.26 -10.79
C ALA A 256 20.48 -7.95 -11.72
N LYS A 257 20.94 -8.92 -12.52
CA LYS A 257 20.11 -9.70 -13.46
C LYS A 257 19.41 -10.91 -12.81
N ASP A 258 19.82 -11.32 -11.60
CA ASP A 258 19.17 -12.44 -10.91
C ASP A 258 18.04 -11.91 -10.01
N PRO A 259 16.76 -12.21 -10.34
CA PRO A 259 15.63 -11.79 -9.53
C PRO A 259 15.60 -12.41 -8.13
N ARG A 260 16.36 -13.52 -7.91
CA ARG A 260 16.47 -14.24 -6.64
C ARG A 260 17.61 -13.74 -5.77
N ALA A 261 18.50 -12.89 -6.31
CA ALA A 261 19.64 -12.35 -5.57
C ALA A 261 19.17 -11.59 -4.32
N LYS A 262 19.88 -11.82 -3.22
CA LYS A 262 19.60 -11.20 -1.94
C LYS A 262 19.88 -9.70 -1.99
N ARG A 263 18.88 -8.89 -1.63
CA ARG A 263 19.07 -7.45 -1.44
C ARG A 263 19.85 -7.18 -0.16
N VAL A 264 20.82 -6.27 -0.22
CA VAL A 264 21.68 -5.85 0.89
C VAL A 264 21.22 -4.47 1.35
N LYS A 265 21.17 -4.27 2.67
CA LYS A 265 20.88 -2.96 3.25
C LYS A 265 22.12 -2.08 3.11
N ARG A 266 21.97 -0.92 2.46
CA ARG A 266 23.03 0.09 2.37
C ARG A 266 22.49 1.50 2.57
N THR A 267 23.37 2.40 2.91
CA THR A 267 23.09 3.83 3.06
C THR A 267 23.74 4.59 1.92
N ALA A 268 23.04 5.57 1.37
CA ALA A 268 23.54 6.47 0.33
C ALA A 268 23.34 7.93 0.74
N ILE A 269 24.30 8.77 0.42
CA ILE A 269 24.17 10.23 0.52
C ILE A 269 23.82 10.75 -0.87
N LEU A 270 22.70 11.43 -0.97
CA LEU A 270 22.15 11.95 -2.23
C LEU A 270 22.27 13.46 -2.26
N GLU A 271 22.88 14.02 -3.28
CA GLU A 271 22.72 15.45 -3.60
C GLU A 271 21.34 15.68 -4.23
N VAL A 272 20.72 16.81 -3.92
CA VAL A 272 19.36 17.16 -4.37
C VAL A 272 19.40 18.45 -5.18
N ARG A 273 18.74 18.42 -6.36
CA ARG A 273 18.53 19.57 -7.24
C ARG A 273 17.05 19.70 -7.54
N THR A 274 16.59 20.91 -7.84
CA THR A 274 15.21 21.14 -8.26
C THR A 274 15.11 22.27 -9.27
N THR A 275 14.06 22.26 -10.07
CA THR A 275 13.67 23.36 -10.95
C THR A 275 12.17 23.34 -11.23
N ALA A 276 11.58 24.51 -11.38
CA ALA A 276 10.25 24.64 -11.97
C ALA A 276 10.32 24.42 -13.48
N ILE A 277 9.32 23.79 -14.03
CA ILE A 277 9.22 23.52 -15.47
C ILE A 277 7.82 23.80 -15.98
N LYS A 278 7.73 24.13 -17.26
CA LYS A 278 6.45 24.17 -17.98
C LYS A 278 6.46 23.16 -19.09
N VAL A 279 5.52 22.22 -19.04
CA VAL A 279 5.43 21.09 -19.98
C VAL A 279 4.28 21.31 -20.94
N ASP A 280 4.55 21.21 -22.24
CA ASP A 280 3.53 21.36 -23.27
C ASP A 280 2.64 20.10 -23.36
N VAL A 281 1.43 20.29 -23.88
CA VAL A 281 0.51 19.20 -24.19
C VAL A 281 1.16 18.28 -25.23
N PRO A 282 1.20 16.96 -25.00
CA PRO A 282 1.71 16.01 -25.99
C PRO A 282 1.00 16.17 -27.36
N ARG A 283 1.77 15.99 -28.44
CA ARG A 283 1.27 16.20 -29.80
C ARG A 283 0.01 15.38 -30.10
N ASP A 284 0.00 14.12 -29.66
CA ASP A 284 -1.14 13.21 -29.89
C ASP A 284 -2.40 13.71 -29.17
N LEU A 285 -2.28 14.21 -27.95
CA LEU A 285 -3.42 14.78 -27.22
C LEU A 285 -3.91 16.08 -27.87
N LYS A 286 -3.01 16.92 -28.34
CA LYS A 286 -3.39 18.14 -29.10
C LYS A 286 -4.19 17.80 -30.37
N TYR A 287 -3.84 16.71 -31.02
CA TYR A 287 -4.44 16.34 -32.31
C TYR A 287 -5.70 15.50 -32.15
N TYR A 288 -5.66 14.43 -31.33
CA TYR A 288 -6.74 13.45 -31.23
C TYR A 288 -7.74 13.72 -30.12
N GLN A 289 -7.39 14.55 -29.11
CA GLN A 289 -8.22 14.87 -27.96
C GLN A 289 -8.36 16.40 -27.76
N LYS A 290 -8.48 17.12 -28.86
CA LYS A 290 -8.55 18.59 -28.87
C LYS A 290 -9.75 19.14 -28.07
N ASP A 291 -10.84 18.45 -28.06
CA ASP A 291 -12.10 18.75 -27.33
C ASP A 291 -11.94 18.64 -25.81
N LYS A 292 -10.97 17.90 -25.30
CA LYS A 292 -10.66 17.85 -23.86
C LYS A 292 -10.07 19.15 -23.32
N GLY A 293 -9.58 20.05 -24.17
CA GLY A 293 -9.12 21.39 -23.78
C GLY A 293 -7.86 21.40 -22.90
N TYR A 294 -6.98 20.42 -23.06
CA TYR A 294 -5.72 20.36 -22.31
C TYR A 294 -4.88 21.62 -22.47
N LYS A 295 -4.23 22.03 -21.37
CA LYS A 295 -3.33 23.19 -21.31
C LYS A 295 -1.95 22.77 -20.88
N PRO A 296 -0.89 23.55 -21.20
CA PRO A 296 0.43 23.33 -20.62
C PRO A 296 0.39 23.29 -19.10
N LEU A 297 1.27 22.49 -18.51
CA LEU A 297 1.32 22.24 -17.08
C LEU A 297 2.54 22.90 -16.45
N ASP A 298 2.34 23.63 -15.37
CA ASP A 298 3.38 24.13 -14.48
C ASP A 298 3.66 23.06 -13.42
N LEU A 299 4.86 22.51 -13.39
CA LEU A 299 5.29 21.40 -12.56
C LEU A 299 6.66 21.69 -11.96
N TYR A 300 7.09 20.83 -11.04
CA TYR A 300 8.42 20.87 -10.46
C TYR A 300 9.11 19.53 -10.69
N VAL A 301 10.43 19.59 -10.83
CA VAL A 301 11.28 18.39 -10.93
C VAL A 301 12.28 18.41 -9.81
N VAL A 302 12.41 17.28 -9.13
CA VAL A 302 13.45 17.02 -8.14
C VAL A 302 14.35 15.92 -8.69
N HIS A 303 15.63 16.23 -8.82
CA HIS A 303 16.66 15.29 -9.21
C HIS A 303 17.53 14.96 -8.00
N THR A 304 17.76 13.70 -7.78
CA THR A 304 18.69 13.24 -6.75
C THR A 304 19.66 12.25 -7.35
N ARG A 305 20.94 12.39 -6.97
CA ARG A 305 22.01 11.52 -7.38
C ARG A 305 22.92 11.19 -6.20
N GLU A 306 23.31 9.95 -6.09
CA GLU A 306 24.23 9.49 -5.06
C GLU A 306 25.61 10.10 -5.25
N ILE A 307 26.13 10.68 -4.16
CA ILE A 307 27.50 11.21 -4.10
C ILE A 307 28.44 10.00 -3.95
N PRO A 308 29.44 9.85 -4.83
CA PRO A 308 30.42 8.77 -4.70
C PRO A 308 31.12 8.83 -3.34
N ASN A 309 30.98 7.76 -2.56
CA ASN A 309 31.64 7.60 -1.29
C ASN A 309 32.24 6.18 -1.22
N PRO A 310 33.57 6.04 -1.05
CA PRO A 310 34.24 4.72 -1.01
C PRO A 310 33.65 3.76 0.02
N ASP A 311 33.14 4.27 1.15
CA ASP A 311 32.57 3.44 2.23
C ASP A 311 31.18 2.93 1.92
N THR A 312 30.40 3.65 1.09
CA THR A 312 29.00 3.30 0.77
C THR A 312 28.81 2.86 -0.67
N LEU A 313 29.66 3.34 -1.58
CA LEU A 313 29.63 3.04 -3.03
C LEU A 313 31.03 2.56 -3.47
N ASN A 314 31.39 1.37 -3.08
CA ASN A 314 32.71 0.75 -3.33
C ASN A 314 32.86 0.08 -4.72
N GLY A 315 32.00 0.41 -5.68
CA GLY A 315 31.98 -0.20 -7.01
C GLY A 315 31.07 -1.42 -7.13
N ASP A 316 30.59 -2.00 -6.01
CA ASP A 316 29.67 -3.15 -6.00
C ASP A 316 28.24 -2.78 -6.39
N PHE A 317 27.86 -1.49 -6.32
CA PHE A 317 26.52 -0.98 -6.56
C PHE A 317 26.49 0.05 -7.69
N GLU A 318 25.35 0.15 -8.38
CA GLU A 318 25.09 1.30 -9.25
C GLU A 318 24.72 2.52 -8.40
N PRO A 319 25.23 3.72 -8.74
CA PRO A 319 24.81 4.93 -8.06
C PRO A 319 23.30 5.13 -8.17
N LEU A 320 22.66 5.46 -7.06
CA LEU A 320 21.25 5.78 -7.08
C LEU A 320 21.02 7.12 -7.78
N GLU A 321 20.13 7.15 -8.77
CA GLU A 321 19.71 8.38 -9.45
C GLU A 321 18.19 8.35 -9.65
N TRP A 322 17.51 9.39 -9.15
CA TRP A 322 16.07 9.57 -9.37
C TRP A 322 15.79 10.92 -10.00
N PHE A 323 14.82 10.91 -10.91
CA PHE A 323 14.15 12.10 -11.43
C PHE A 323 12.69 11.99 -11.01
N LEU A 324 12.24 12.91 -10.18
CA LEU A 324 10.87 12.96 -9.67
C LEU A 324 10.18 14.17 -10.28
N ILE A 325 8.95 13.98 -10.76
CA ILE A 325 8.10 15.04 -11.27
C ILE A 325 6.91 15.20 -10.36
N THR A 326 6.54 16.44 -10.03
CA THR A 326 5.50 16.70 -9.04
C THR A 326 4.70 17.96 -9.34
N SER A 327 3.44 17.97 -8.90
CA SER A 327 2.60 19.17 -8.85
C SER A 327 2.74 19.94 -7.54
N MET A 328 3.49 19.41 -6.54
CA MET A 328 3.77 20.14 -5.31
C MET A 328 4.70 21.32 -5.62
N PRO A 329 4.41 22.55 -5.12
CA PRO A 329 5.36 23.63 -5.17
C PRO A 329 6.64 23.28 -4.40
N ILE A 330 7.80 23.41 -5.08
CA ILE A 330 9.13 23.18 -4.49
C ILE A 330 9.90 24.50 -4.56
N GLN A 331 9.92 25.23 -3.45
CA GLN A 331 10.54 26.55 -3.34
C GLN A 331 11.76 26.55 -2.43
N THR A 332 11.93 25.52 -1.59
CA THR A 332 13.01 25.41 -0.61
C THR A 332 13.73 24.08 -0.71
N ALA A 333 14.96 24.02 -0.23
CA ALA A 333 15.73 22.78 -0.11
C ALA A 333 14.99 21.72 0.73
N GLN A 334 14.34 22.15 1.82
CA GLN A 334 13.57 21.26 2.69
C GLN A 334 12.41 20.60 1.95
N GLN A 335 11.65 21.35 1.15
CA GLN A 335 10.54 20.78 0.35
C GLN A 335 11.04 19.77 -0.71
N ALA A 336 12.21 20.03 -1.31
CA ALA A 336 12.80 19.08 -2.25
C ALA A 336 13.25 17.79 -1.56
N ILE A 337 13.85 17.90 -0.38
CA ILE A 337 14.26 16.75 0.45
C ILE A 337 13.01 15.95 0.89
N GLU A 338 11.95 16.63 1.34
CA GLU A 338 10.67 15.98 1.69
C GLU A 338 10.09 15.20 0.51
N ALA A 339 10.11 15.74 -0.70
CA ALA A 339 9.62 15.05 -1.88
C ALA A 339 10.40 13.74 -2.14
N VAL A 340 11.72 13.75 -1.92
CA VAL A 340 12.55 12.53 -2.04
C VAL A 340 12.21 11.53 -0.93
N GLN A 341 12.04 12.00 0.31
CA GLN A 341 11.65 11.16 1.46
C GLN A 341 10.26 10.54 1.26
N TYR A 342 9.30 11.31 0.76
CA TYR A 342 7.97 10.78 0.43
C TYR A 342 8.06 9.71 -0.65
N TYR A 343 8.81 9.96 -1.72
CA TYR A 343 8.98 8.96 -2.78
C TYR A 343 9.69 7.69 -2.30
N ALA A 344 10.65 7.79 -1.39
CA ALA A 344 11.29 6.64 -0.77
C ALA A 344 10.30 5.71 -0.04
N ASN A 345 9.19 6.25 0.45
CA ASN A 345 8.12 5.46 1.08
C ASN A 345 7.25 4.68 0.08
N ARG A 346 7.37 4.91 -1.23
CA ARG A 346 6.60 4.17 -2.25
C ARG A 346 6.75 2.65 -2.09
N TRP A 347 7.92 2.18 -1.68
CA TRP A 347 8.19 0.75 -1.47
C TRP A 347 7.31 0.08 -0.41
N ARG A 348 6.59 0.83 0.42
CA ARG A 348 5.68 0.28 1.43
C ARG A 348 4.55 -0.54 0.81
N ILE A 349 4.14 -0.22 -0.40
CA ILE A 349 3.11 -0.98 -1.10
C ILE A 349 3.62 -2.37 -1.53
N GLU A 350 4.91 -2.51 -1.82
CA GLU A 350 5.52 -3.82 -2.10
C GLU A 350 5.56 -4.70 -0.83
N ASP A 351 5.85 -4.11 0.33
CA ASP A 351 5.72 -4.79 1.64
C ASP A 351 4.27 -5.25 1.88
N PHE A 352 3.28 -4.43 1.52
CA PHE A 352 1.86 -4.80 1.61
C PHE A 352 1.53 -5.98 0.69
N HIS A 353 1.93 -5.92 -0.58
CA HIS A 353 1.70 -7.02 -1.53
C HIS A 353 2.36 -8.32 -1.06
N LEU A 354 3.55 -8.24 -0.45
CA LEU A 354 4.21 -9.41 0.13
C LEU A 354 3.40 -10.02 1.29
N VAL A 355 2.90 -9.18 2.21
CA VAL A 355 2.04 -9.63 3.32
C VAL A 355 0.78 -10.29 2.79
N LEU A 356 0.15 -9.72 1.77
CA LEU A 356 -1.07 -10.23 1.16
C LEU A 356 -0.84 -11.57 0.44
N LYS A 357 0.21 -11.67 -0.39
CA LYS A 357 0.49 -12.87 -1.19
C LYS A 357 1.09 -14.00 -0.38
N GLU A 358 2.12 -13.74 0.40
CA GLU A 358 2.81 -14.78 1.17
C GLU A 358 2.20 -14.99 2.55
N GLY A 359 1.74 -13.92 3.20
CA GLY A 359 1.15 -13.97 4.53
C GLY A 359 -0.25 -14.54 4.53
N ALA A 360 -1.15 -13.91 3.80
CA ALA A 360 -2.53 -14.36 3.64
C ALA A 360 -2.67 -15.50 2.62
N GLN A 361 -1.66 -15.73 1.79
CA GLN A 361 -1.62 -16.78 0.76
C GLN A 361 -2.80 -16.71 -0.20
N ILE A 362 -3.21 -15.50 -0.60
CA ILE A 362 -4.42 -15.30 -1.41
C ILE A 362 -4.37 -16.02 -2.75
N GLU A 363 -3.21 -16.23 -3.35
CA GLU A 363 -3.05 -16.97 -4.61
C GLU A 363 -3.35 -18.49 -4.48
N LYS A 364 -3.52 -18.98 -3.23
CA LYS A 364 -3.95 -20.37 -2.96
C LYS A 364 -5.46 -20.49 -2.76
N PHE A 365 -6.20 -19.40 -2.84
CA PHE A 365 -7.65 -19.45 -2.68
C PHE A 365 -8.31 -20.25 -3.81
N GLN A 366 -9.29 -21.07 -3.44
CA GLN A 366 -10.00 -21.96 -4.36
C GLN A 366 -11.49 -21.64 -4.31
N TYR A 367 -11.85 -20.47 -4.77
CA TYR A 367 -13.24 -20.06 -4.97
C TYR A 367 -13.63 -20.35 -6.43
N GLU A 368 -14.85 -20.86 -6.63
CA GLU A 368 -15.36 -21.19 -7.97
C GLU A 368 -15.87 -19.95 -8.70
N ASP A 369 -16.40 -18.99 -7.95
CA ASP A 369 -17.00 -17.74 -8.45
C ASP A 369 -16.00 -16.58 -8.36
N ASP A 370 -15.89 -15.82 -9.45
CA ASP A 370 -15.04 -14.64 -9.60
C ASP A 370 -15.40 -13.52 -8.59
N HIS A 371 -16.68 -13.25 -8.41
CA HIS A 371 -17.19 -12.28 -7.46
C HIS A 371 -16.78 -12.65 -6.01
N GLN A 372 -16.98 -13.91 -5.63
CA GLN A 372 -16.60 -14.41 -4.32
C GLN A 372 -15.09 -14.34 -4.08
N LEU A 373 -14.29 -14.68 -5.09
CA LEU A 373 -12.83 -14.61 -5.00
C LEU A 373 -12.35 -13.17 -4.79
N LYS A 374 -12.85 -12.21 -5.55
CA LYS A 374 -12.48 -10.79 -5.42
C LYS A 374 -12.87 -10.24 -4.05
N ASN A 375 -14.07 -10.55 -3.57
CA ASN A 375 -14.52 -10.16 -2.23
C ASN A 375 -13.62 -10.76 -1.13
N ALA A 376 -13.24 -12.03 -1.26
CA ALA A 376 -12.32 -12.66 -0.32
C ALA A 376 -10.96 -11.96 -0.32
N ILE A 377 -10.35 -11.72 -1.49
CA ILE A 377 -9.08 -11.00 -1.61
C ILE A 377 -9.18 -9.63 -0.94
N THR A 378 -10.26 -8.89 -1.18
CA THR A 378 -10.49 -7.55 -0.64
C THR A 378 -10.57 -7.55 0.90
N VAL A 379 -11.30 -8.50 1.48
CA VAL A 379 -11.39 -8.63 2.94
C VAL A 379 -10.03 -8.98 3.55
N TYR A 380 -9.28 -9.90 2.92
CA TYR A 380 -7.93 -10.23 3.37
C TYR A 380 -6.94 -9.07 3.17
N ALA A 381 -7.12 -8.22 2.18
CA ALA A 381 -6.31 -7.01 1.97
C ALA A 381 -6.44 -6.03 3.14
N ILE A 382 -7.67 -5.80 3.63
CA ILE A 382 -7.90 -4.98 4.84
C ILE A 382 -7.18 -5.58 6.07
N VAL A 383 -7.14 -6.89 6.19
CA VAL A 383 -6.43 -7.54 7.30
C VAL A 383 -4.91 -7.42 7.12
N ALA A 384 -4.41 -7.64 5.92
CA ALA A 384 -2.97 -7.57 5.60
C ALA A 384 -2.37 -6.20 5.90
N ILE A 385 -3.11 -5.12 5.59
CA ILE A 385 -2.65 -3.75 5.87
C ILE A 385 -2.51 -3.50 7.38
N GLN A 386 -3.39 -4.05 8.21
CA GLN A 386 -3.30 -3.91 9.67
C GLN A 386 -2.10 -4.67 10.25
N VAL A 387 -1.76 -5.82 9.68
CA VAL A 387 -0.55 -6.58 10.07
C VAL A 387 0.71 -5.79 9.69
N LEU A 388 0.73 -5.17 8.52
CA LEU A 388 1.84 -4.31 8.09
C LEU A 388 1.96 -3.08 8.99
N ARG A 389 0.85 -2.48 9.38
CA ARG A 389 0.79 -1.32 10.28
C ARG A 389 1.43 -1.63 11.64
N LEU A 390 1.17 -2.79 12.23
CA LEU A 390 1.82 -3.21 13.49
C LEU A 390 3.34 -3.15 13.38
N ARG A 391 3.90 -3.71 12.30
CA ARG A 391 5.35 -3.71 12.06
C ARG A 391 5.90 -2.31 11.84
N CYS A 392 5.16 -1.46 11.17
CA CYS A 392 5.59 -0.10 10.89
C CYS A 392 5.62 0.75 12.15
N LEU A 393 4.57 0.70 12.95
CA LEU A 393 4.46 1.46 14.21
C LEU A 393 5.56 1.08 15.22
N ASP A 394 6.00 -0.18 15.26
CA ASP A 394 7.16 -0.56 16.09
C ASP A 394 8.46 0.16 15.70
N LYS A 395 8.59 0.54 14.42
CA LYS A 395 9.78 1.26 13.93
C LYS A 395 9.67 2.78 14.07
N THR A 396 8.48 3.32 13.74
CA THR A 396 8.26 4.77 13.64
C THR A 396 7.77 5.38 14.94
N LYS A 397 6.95 4.65 15.71
CA LYS A 397 6.31 5.14 16.95
C LYS A 397 6.41 4.14 18.09
N PRO A 398 7.63 3.62 18.41
CA PRO A 398 7.83 2.52 19.36
C PRO A 398 7.37 2.85 20.78
N GLU A 399 7.49 4.10 21.20
CA GLU A 399 7.19 4.54 22.57
C GLU A 399 5.72 4.98 22.75
N GLN A 400 4.93 4.99 21.68
CA GLN A 400 3.50 5.29 21.76
C GLN A 400 2.76 4.19 22.53
N PRO A 401 1.67 4.51 23.24
CA PRO A 401 0.86 3.52 23.94
C PRO A 401 0.32 2.43 23.00
N CYS A 402 0.31 1.17 23.45
CA CYS A 402 -0.16 0.04 22.62
C CYS A 402 -1.63 0.15 22.18
N GLN A 403 -2.41 1.04 22.79
CA GLN A 403 -3.80 1.32 22.42
C GLN A 403 -3.94 1.81 20.98
N ILE A 404 -2.92 2.49 20.42
CA ILE A 404 -2.94 2.91 18.99
C ILE A 404 -2.98 1.72 18.02
N LEU A 405 -2.59 0.53 18.50
CA LEU A 405 -2.71 -0.74 17.78
C LEU A 405 -4.08 -1.39 17.91
N GLY A 406 -4.99 -0.78 18.70
CA GLY A 406 -6.30 -1.35 19.04
C GLY A 406 -6.27 -2.39 20.16
N PHE A 407 -5.21 -2.49 20.95
CA PHE A 407 -5.07 -3.43 22.05
C PHE A 407 -5.23 -2.74 23.41
N HIS A 408 -5.91 -3.43 24.34
CA HIS A 408 -6.05 -2.95 25.70
C HIS A 408 -4.81 -3.31 26.54
N PRO A 409 -4.27 -2.41 27.40
CA PRO A 409 -3.10 -2.69 28.23
C PRO A 409 -3.23 -3.94 29.11
N GLN A 410 -4.42 -4.18 29.65
CA GLN A 410 -4.72 -5.36 30.45
C GLN A 410 -4.50 -6.68 29.68
N ALA A 411 -4.82 -6.72 28.40
CA ALA A 411 -4.57 -7.91 27.57
C ALA A 411 -3.06 -8.21 27.46
N TYR A 412 -2.24 -7.16 27.31
CA TYR A 412 -0.78 -7.31 27.37
C TYR A 412 -0.32 -7.88 28.72
N GLN A 413 -0.81 -7.32 29.83
CA GLN A 413 -0.41 -7.73 31.19
C GLN A 413 -0.71 -9.20 31.45
N ILE A 414 -1.91 -9.66 31.07
CA ILE A 414 -2.35 -11.06 31.21
C ILE A 414 -1.40 -12.01 30.46
N VAL A 415 -1.13 -11.70 29.20
CA VAL A 415 -0.27 -12.56 28.36
C VAL A 415 1.19 -12.49 28.78
N ALA A 416 1.67 -11.31 29.20
CA ALA A 416 3.00 -11.16 29.74
C ALA A 416 3.19 -11.98 31.02
N GLU A 417 2.22 -11.95 31.96
CA GLU A 417 2.24 -12.77 33.19
C GLU A 417 2.27 -14.26 32.85
N PHE A 418 1.43 -14.71 31.92
CA PHE A 418 1.44 -16.10 31.46
C PHE A 418 2.85 -16.52 30.96
N LEU A 419 3.49 -15.69 30.14
CA LEU A 419 4.83 -15.99 29.61
C LEU A 419 5.89 -16.04 30.71
N ILE A 420 5.80 -15.18 31.70
CA ILE A 420 6.73 -15.16 32.86
C ILE A 420 6.56 -16.45 33.68
N GLN A 421 5.34 -16.81 34.03
CA GLN A 421 5.06 -17.94 34.91
C GLN A 421 5.25 -19.30 34.22
N VAL A 422 4.78 -19.44 32.98
CA VAL A 422 4.74 -20.73 32.26
C VAL A 422 6.01 -20.95 31.44
N LYS A 423 6.48 -19.96 30.69
CA LYS A 423 7.64 -20.10 29.82
C LYS A 423 8.94 -19.57 30.44
N LYS A 424 8.88 -19.02 31.66
CA LYS A 424 10.02 -18.43 32.38
C LYS A 424 10.80 -17.39 31.55
N VAL A 425 10.12 -16.64 30.69
CA VAL A 425 10.72 -15.62 29.85
C VAL A 425 10.90 -14.33 30.64
N LYS A 426 12.06 -13.70 30.53
CA LYS A 426 12.31 -12.38 31.14
C LYS A 426 11.58 -11.31 30.33
N ILE A 427 10.40 -10.91 30.82
CA ILE A 427 9.60 -9.81 30.26
C ILE A 427 9.44 -8.76 31.35
N ILE A 428 9.61 -7.48 30.99
CA ILE A 428 9.35 -6.38 31.93
C ILE A 428 7.83 -6.19 32.01
N LYS A 429 7.27 -6.34 33.21
CA LYS A 429 5.86 -6.03 33.46
C LYS A 429 5.65 -4.52 33.27
N GLN A 430 4.73 -4.16 32.38
CA GLN A 430 4.37 -2.77 32.12
C GLN A 430 2.90 -2.55 32.44
N THR A 431 2.60 -1.53 33.21
CA THR A 431 1.21 -1.10 33.48
C THR A 431 0.62 -0.35 32.27
N GLN A 432 1.47 0.38 31.56
CA GLN A 432 1.13 1.05 30.29
C GLN A 432 2.12 0.60 29.20
N PRO A 433 1.88 -0.55 28.56
CA PRO A 433 2.76 -1.07 27.54
C PRO A 433 2.77 -0.18 26.30
N THR A 434 3.98 0.00 25.74
CA THR A 434 4.18 0.71 24.48
C THR A 434 3.96 -0.22 23.28
N VAL A 435 3.93 0.36 22.08
CA VAL A 435 3.93 -0.39 20.79
C VAL A 435 5.08 -1.39 20.78
N ARG A 436 6.29 -0.96 21.14
CA ARG A 436 7.47 -1.82 21.20
C ARG A 436 7.30 -2.99 22.15
N ASN A 437 6.82 -2.73 23.35
CA ASN A 437 6.58 -3.79 24.32
C ASN A 437 5.61 -4.83 23.77
N PHE A 438 4.53 -4.38 23.14
CA PHE A 438 3.52 -5.25 22.56
C PHE A 438 4.07 -6.09 21.40
N VAL A 439 4.78 -5.46 20.45
CA VAL A 439 5.40 -6.15 19.32
C VAL A 439 6.46 -7.15 19.78
N GLN A 440 7.30 -6.81 20.76
CA GLN A 440 8.25 -7.76 21.35
C GLN A 440 7.56 -8.96 21.99
N LEU A 441 6.44 -8.75 22.68
CA LEU A 441 5.62 -9.82 23.23
C LEU A 441 5.12 -10.77 22.12
N LEU A 442 4.62 -10.21 21.03
CA LEU A 442 4.21 -11.00 19.86
C LEU A 442 5.38 -11.77 19.24
N MET A 443 6.56 -11.16 19.13
CA MET A 443 7.76 -11.82 18.61
C MET A 443 8.20 -12.99 19.49
N ILE A 444 8.15 -12.83 20.81
CA ILE A 444 8.40 -13.92 21.77
C ILE A 444 7.42 -15.06 21.58
N LEU A 445 6.14 -14.77 21.47
CA LEU A 445 5.09 -15.78 21.23
C LEU A 445 5.32 -16.52 19.91
N GLY A 446 5.60 -15.79 18.83
CA GLY A 446 5.73 -16.37 17.49
C GLY A 446 7.03 -17.13 17.23
N THR A 447 8.12 -16.81 17.93
CA THR A 447 9.48 -17.36 17.65
C THR A 447 10.31 -17.69 18.87
N GLY A 448 9.90 -17.28 20.07
CA GLY A 448 10.74 -17.32 21.28
C GLY A 448 11.82 -16.21 21.34
N ASN A 449 11.95 -15.36 20.31
CA ASN A 449 13.00 -14.33 20.24
C ASN A 449 12.39 -12.92 20.13
N PRO A 450 12.59 -12.03 21.14
CA PRO A 450 12.07 -10.67 21.10
C PRO A 450 12.70 -9.79 20.02
N LYS A 451 13.87 -10.16 19.49
CA LYS A 451 14.59 -9.45 18.44
C LYS A 451 14.24 -9.94 17.03
N ALA A 452 13.31 -10.88 16.88
CA ALA A 452 12.86 -11.33 15.57
C ALA A 452 12.22 -10.14 14.81
N THR A 453 12.45 -10.06 13.50
CA THR A 453 11.98 -8.93 12.68
C THR A 453 11.01 -9.34 11.57
N GLY A 454 10.74 -10.63 11.45
CA GLY A 454 9.93 -11.17 10.36
C GLY A 454 8.43 -10.96 10.57
N VAL A 455 7.72 -10.55 9.53
CA VAL A 455 6.24 -10.44 9.55
C VAL A 455 5.60 -11.79 9.95
N ARG A 456 6.19 -12.93 9.55
CA ARG A 456 5.73 -14.27 9.97
C ARG A 456 5.76 -14.48 11.48
N ALA A 457 6.73 -13.94 12.18
CA ALA A 457 6.79 -13.98 13.65
C ALA A 457 5.63 -13.22 14.27
N LEU A 458 5.33 -12.03 13.73
CA LEU A 458 4.23 -11.18 14.20
C LEU A 458 2.89 -11.89 14.14
N TRP A 459 2.49 -12.44 13.01
CA TRP A 459 1.16 -13.06 12.92
C TRP A 459 1.02 -14.37 13.70
N LYS A 460 2.12 -15.17 13.82
CA LYS A 460 2.10 -16.31 14.75
C LYS A 460 1.90 -15.85 16.18
N GLY A 461 2.60 -14.79 16.58
CA GLY A 461 2.46 -14.21 17.90
C GLY A 461 1.08 -13.65 18.17
N LEU A 462 0.43 -13.00 17.20
CA LEU A 462 -0.95 -12.51 17.30
C LEU A 462 -1.93 -13.63 17.62
N ARG A 463 -1.81 -14.73 16.90
CA ARG A 463 -2.64 -15.92 17.12
C ARG A 463 -2.49 -16.48 18.52
N ASP A 464 -1.25 -16.70 18.94
CA ASP A 464 -0.96 -17.29 20.24
C ASP A 464 -1.34 -16.32 21.39
N PHE A 465 -1.20 -15.02 21.16
CA PHE A 465 -1.67 -13.97 22.06
C PHE A 465 -3.18 -14.03 22.28
N ASP A 466 -3.95 -14.07 21.20
CA ASP A 466 -5.42 -14.13 21.31
C ASP A 466 -5.87 -15.41 21.99
N LEU A 467 -5.28 -16.55 21.67
CA LEU A 467 -5.60 -17.84 22.29
C LEU A 467 -5.41 -17.81 23.81
N ILE A 468 -4.27 -17.29 24.28
CA ILE A 468 -3.97 -17.20 25.71
C ILE A 468 -4.93 -16.22 26.39
N TYR A 469 -5.16 -15.06 25.79
CA TYR A 469 -6.07 -14.06 26.34
C TYR A 469 -7.51 -14.54 26.42
N GLN A 470 -8.02 -15.23 25.39
CA GLN A 470 -9.38 -15.79 25.40
C GLN A 470 -9.51 -16.90 26.45
N ALA A 471 -8.53 -17.81 26.57
CA ALA A 471 -8.52 -18.84 27.59
C ALA A 471 -8.62 -18.25 29.02
N PHE A 472 -7.87 -17.16 29.26
CA PHE A 472 -7.94 -16.45 30.55
C PHE A 472 -9.32 -15.83 30.79
N CYS A 473 -9.90 -15.16 29.80
CA CYS A 473 -11.23 -14.57 29.89
C CYS A 473 -12.33 -15.61 30.14
N MET A 474 -12.21 -16.82 29.57
CA MET A 474 -13.11 -17.92 29.83
C MET A 474 -13.02 -18.42 31.29
N MET A 475 -11.81 -18.57 31.82
CA MET A 475 -11.59 -19.02 33.20
C MET A 475 -12.20 -18.06 34.24
N ILE A 476 -12.08 -16.72 34.00
CA ILE A 476 -12.67 -15.73 34.92
C ILE A 476 -14.19 -15.74 34.89
N ASN A 477 -14.82 -16.05 33.75
CA ASN A 477 -16.29 -16.14 33.64
C ASN A 477 -16.85 -17.47 34.18
N TRP A 478 -15.98 -18.41 34.59
CA TRP A 478 -16.35 -19.68 35.23
C TRP A 478 -16.24 -19.62 36.77
N THR A 479 -15.58 -18.60 37.29
CA THR A 479 -15.49 -18.28 38.71
C THR A 479 -16.45 -17.15 39.08
#